data_5572476515094b434ee218d26f22c608
#
_entry.id   5572476515094b434ee218d26f22c608
#
_cell.length_a   1.000
_cell.length_b   1.000
_cell.length_c   1.000
_cell.angle_alpha   90.00
_cell.angle_beta   90.00
_cell.angle_gamma   90.00
#
_symmetry.space_group_name_H-M   'P 1'
#
loop_
_entity.id
_entity.type
_entity.pdbx_description
1 polymer ?
#
loop_
_entity_poly.entity_id
_entity_poly.type
_entity_poly.pdbx_seq_one_letter_code
_entity_poly.pdbx_strand_id
1 'polypeptide(L)'
;MDQFQEILDRLEGRIDTPVPIVLADVMQRNIERTQAMASARGIAVRPHVKTHKCIEIGRRQVDAGAIGITAGNVGEAEVFAAAGFEDIFLAYPVWPSGTKGERIRRLTETTRLRIGVDNPAAVDALAAAMGEEPERLEVVVEIDC
;
A
#
# COMPACT_ATOMS: atom_id res chain seq x y z
N MET A 1 30.44 21.80 4.93
CA MET A 1 29.88 20.70 5.75
C MET A 1 28.81 20.06 4.91
N ASP A 2 28.76 18.75 4.83
CA ASP A 2 27.72 18.05 4.09
C ASP A 2 26.38 18.26 4.83
N GLN A 3 25.33 18.65 4.10
CA GLN A 3 23.98 18.85 4.63
C GLN A 3 23.51 17.65 5.48
N PHE A 4 23.94 16.46 5.12
CA PHE A 4 23.62 15.24 5.85
C PHE A 4 24.29 15.21 7.23
N GLN A 5 25.57 15.62 7.35
CA GLN A 5 26.26 15.69 8.63
C GLN A 5 25.61 16.69 9.58
N GLU A 6 25.18 17.84 9.06
CA GLU A 6 24.48 18.85 9.88
C GLU A 6 23.16 18.31 10.45
N ILE A 7 22.43 17.47 9.68
CA ILE A 7 21.22 16.80 10.15
C ILE A 7 21.53 15.81 11.25
N LEU A 8 22.57 14.99 11.08
CA LEU A 8 23.00 14.01 12.08
C LEU A 8 23.38 14.68 13.39
N ASP A 9 24.18 15.73 13.34
CA ASP A 9 24.61 16.50 14.52
C ASP A 9 23.39 17.09 15.29
N ARG A 10 22.34 17.50 14.58
CA ARG A 10 21.10 18.01 15.19
C ARG A 10 20.25 16.94 15.84
N LEU A 11 20.40 15.68 15.45
CA LEU A 11 19.64 14.54 15.96
C LEU A 11 20.37 13.78 17.08
N GLU A 12 21.66 14.03 17.25
CA GLU A 12 22.45 13.39 18.27
C GLU A 12 21.87 13.62 19.68
N GLY A 13 21.68 12.54 20.42
CA GLY A 13 21.05 12.55 21.75
C GLY A 13 19.55 12.83 21.79
N ARG A 14 18.89 12.94 20.62
CA ARG A 14 17.43 13.17 20.51
C ARG A 14 16.65 11.97 20.01
N ILE A 15 17.34 11.00 19.42
CA ILE A 15 16.76 9.78 18.88
C ILE A 15 17.56 8.58 19.32
N ASP A 16 16.88 7.45 19.50
CA ASP A 16 17.55 6.17 19.73
C ASP A 16 18.00 5.57 18.39
N THR A 17 19.15 4.87 18.45
CA THR A 17 19.69 4.18 17.26
C THR A 17 19.58 2.66 17.40
N PRO A 18 19.38 1.91 16.30
CA PRO A 18 19.28 2.37 14.91
C PRO A 18 17.89 2.88 14.55
N VAL A 19 17.80 3.97 13.77
CA VAL A 19 16.54 4.53 13.24
C VAL A 19 16.71 5.01 11.80
N PRO A 20 15.75 4.74 10.90
CA PRO A 20 15.78 5.30 9.54
C PRO A 20 15.44 6.79 9.57
N ILE A 21 16.20 7.58 8.81
CA ILE A 21 15.95 9.01 8.62
C ILE A 21 15.52 9.26 7.18
N VAL A 22 14.41 9.99 7.00
CA VAL A 22 13.90 10.38 5.69
C VAL A 22 14.09 11.88 5.50
N LEU A 23 14.80 12.26 4.43
CA LEU A 23 14.90 13.65 3.98
C LEU A 23 13.61 14.03 3.28
N ALA A 24 12.72 14.75 3.97
CA ALA A 24 11.35 14.98 3.55
C ALA A 24 11.24 15.72 2.21
N ASP A 25 12.10 16.70 1.95
CA ASP A 25 12.14 17.46 0.70
C ASP A 25 12.64 16.61 -0.49
N VAL A 26 13.62 15.73 -0.26
CA VAL A 26 14.11 14.78 -1.28
C VAL A 26 13.03 13.76 -1.62
N MET A 27 12.39 13.21 -0.59
CA MET A 27 11.27 12.28 -0.76
C MET A 27 10.14 12.92 -1.55
N GLN A 28 9.73 14.13 -1.20
CA GLN A 28 8.64 14.84 -1.86
C GLN A 28 8.95 15.08 -3.35
N ARG A 29 10.14 15.57 -3.68
CA ARG A 29 10.59 15.73 -5.07
C ARG A 29 10.58 14.41 -5.85
N ASN A 30 10.94 13.29 -5.21
CA ASN A 30 10.93 11.97 -5.86
C ASN A 30 9.50 11.50 -6.15
N ILE A 31 8.56 11.70 -5.21
CA ILE A 31 7.13 11.38 -5.39
C ILE A 31 6.57 12.18 -6.57
N GLU A 32 6.74 13.50 -6.56
CA GLU A 32 6.23 14.39 -7.60
C GLU A 32 6.83 14.07 -8.98
N ARG A 33 8.13 13.83 -9.05
CA ARG A 33 8.81 13.44 -10.30
C ARG A 33 8.27 12.14 -10.86
N THR A 34 8.08 11.12 -10.02
CA THR A 34 7.55 9.82 -10.44
C THR A 34 6.12 9.96 -10.95
N GLN A 35 5.29 10.69 -10.22
CA GLN A 35 3.90 10.93 -10.61
C GLN A 35 3.81 11.72 -11.92
N ALA A 36 4.58 12.80 -12.08
CA ALA A 36 4.61 13.60 -13.30
C ALA A 36 5.06 12.79 -14.52
N MET A 37 6.08 11.93 -14.36
CA MET A 37 6.59 11.06 -15.42
C MET A 37 5.55 10.04 -15.89
N ALA A 38 4.78 9.46 -14.96
CA ALA A 38 3.71 8.52 -15.28
C ALA A 38 2.51 9.23 -15.91
N SER A 39 2.08 10.34 -15.33
CA SER A 39 0.95 11.14 -15.83
C SER A 39 1.19 11.66 -17.25
N ALA A 40 2.42 12.07 -17.58
CA ALA A 40 2.78 12.49 -18.95
C ALA A 40 2.63 11.38 -20.00
N ARG A 41 2.49 10.12 -19.56
CA ARG A 41 2.29 8.93 -20.41
C ARG A 41 0.89 8.34 -20.27
N GLY A 42 -0.01 8.98 -19.52
CA GLY A 42 -1.35 8.46 -19.24
C GLY A 42 -1.34 7.20 -18.35
N ILE A 43 -0.27 6.97 -17.57
CA ILE A 43 -0.12 5.80 -16.69
C ILE A 43 -0.54 6.18 -15.28
N ALA A 44 -1.47 5.40 -14.72
CA ALA A 44 -1.87 5.53 -13.32
C ALA A 44 -0.82 4.89 -12.39
N VAL A 45 -0.51 5.58 -11.28
CA VAL A 45 0.46 5.11 -10.28
C VAL A 45 -0.26 4.54 -9.07
N ARG A 46 0.18 3.37 -8.61
CA ARG A 46 -0.25 2.73 -7.36
C ARG A 46 1.00 2.28 -6.59
N PRO A 47 1.55 3.13 -5.72
CA PRO A 47 2.80 2.85 -5.02
C PRO A 47 2.64 1.72 -4.00
N HIS A 48 3.71 0.96 -3.79
CA HIS A 48 3.75 -0.10 -2.79
C HIS A 48 4.25 0.43 -1.44
N VAL A 49 3.38 0.39 -0.42
CA VAL A 49 3.69 0.94 0.91
C VAL A 49 4.51 0.01 1.81
N LYS A 50 4.71 -1.25 1.44
CA LYS A 50 5.48 -2.23 2.25
C LYS A 50 6.92 -1.79 2.54
N THR A 51 7.50 -0.94 1.69
CA THR A 51 8.88 -0.49 1.81
C THR A 51 9.08 0.53 2.93
N HIS A 52 8.11 1.40 3.15
CA HIS A 52 8.20 2.44 4.17
C HIS A 52 7.23 2.27 5.34
N LYS A 53 6.08 1.61 5.16
CA LYS A 53 5.05 1.34 6.19
C LYS A 53 4.63 2.61 6.96
N CYS A 54 4.67 3.76 6.31
CA CYS A 54 4.42 5.07 6.90
C CYS A 54 3.19 5.69 6.25
N ILE A 55 2.19 6.01 7.07
CA ILE A 55 0.90 6.57 6.63
C ILE A 55 1.12 7.94 5.96
N GLU A 56 1.98 8.79 6.53
CA GLU A 56 2.28 10.13 6.02
C GLU A 56 2.91 10.08 4.63
N ILE A 57 3.82 9.12 4.37
CA ILE A 57 4.41 8.92 3.04
C ILE A 57 3.34 8.46 2.06
N GLY A 58 2.53 7.48 2.44
CA GLY A 58 1.41 7.01 1.62
C GLY A 58 0.44 8.14 1.28
N ARG A 59 0.12 9.01 2.24
CA ARG A 59 -0.74 10.18 2.05
C ARG A 59 -0.15 11.14 0.99
N ARG A 60 1.12 11.49 1.11
CA ARG A 60 1.82 12.33 0.12
C ARG A 60 1.83 11.72 -1.28
N GLN A 61 1.90 10.40 -1.39
CA GLN A 61 1.82 9.72 -2.68
C GLN A 61 0.43 9.84 -3.31
N VAL A 62 -0.64 9.68 -2.51
CA VAL A 62 -2.03 9.86 -2.97
C VAL A 62 -2.30 11.33 -3.31
N ASP A 63 -1.87 12.28 -2.48
CA ASP A 63 -2.01 13.72 -2.71
C ASP A 63 -1.28 14.17 -3.99
N ALA A 64 -0.19 13.51 -4.36
CA ALA A 64 0.52 13.75 -5.61
C ALA A 64 -0.19 13.16 -6.85
N GLY A 65 -1.25 12.36 -6.68
CA GLY A 65 -2.06 11.82 -7.76
C GLY A 65 -2.01 10.30 -7.94
N ALA A 66 -1.48 9.56 -6.98
CA ALA A 66 -1.61 8.09 -7.00
C ALA A 66 -3.08 7.69 -6.83
N ILE A 67 -3.52 6.70 -7.61
CA ILE A 67 -4.94 6.24 -7.64
C ILE A 67 -5.34 5.37 -6.46
N GLY A 68 -4.43 5.09 -5.54
CA GLY A 68 -4.53 4.23 -4.38
C GLY A 68 -3.17 3.70 -3.99
N ILE A 69 -3.12 2.70 -3.12
CA ILE A 69 -1.88 2.10 -2.63
C ILE A 69 -1.85 0.59 -2.86
N THR A 70 -0.65 0.02 -2.83
CA THR A 70 -0.43 -1.43 -2.80
C THR A 70 0.13 -1.83 -1.45
N ALA A 71 -0.50 -2.77 -0.77
CA ALA A 71 -0.06 -3.32 0.51
C ALA A 71 0.54 -4.71 0.36
N GLY A 72 1.43 -5.08 1.28
CA GLY A 72 2.15 -6.35 1.27
C GLY A 72 1.43 -7.48 2.01
N ASN A 73 0.41 -7.20 2.82
CA ASN A 73 -0.37 -8.19 3.54
C ASN A 73 -1.66 -7.57 4.11
N VAL A 74 -2.58 -8.42 4.58
CA VAL A 74 -3.88 -7.98 5.13
C VAL A 74 -3.71 -7.03 6.31
N GLY A 75 -2.74 -7.27 7.20
CA GLY A 75 -2.49 -6.39 8.35
C GLY A 75 -2.02 -4.99 7.95
N GLU A 76 -1.17 -4.87 6.92
CA GLU A 76 -0.82 -3.56 6.36
C GLU A 76 -2.05 -2.87 5.75
N ALA A 77 -2.87 -3.61 4.98
CA ALA A 77 -4.09 -3.06 4.40
C ALA A 77 -5.04 -2.52 5.48
N GLU A 78 -5.21 -3.23 6.60
CA GLU A 78 -6.04 -2.78 7.74
C GLU A 78 -5.55 -1.47 8.35
N VAL A 79 -4.23 -1.33 8.54
CA VAL A 79 -3.63 -0.11 9.11
C VAL A 79 -3.87 1.09 8.18
N PHE A 80 -3.66 0.90 6.87
CA PHE A 80 -3.88 1.97 5.90
C PHE A 80 -5.37 2.28 5.70
N ALA A 81 -6.25 1.26 5.67
CA ALA A 81 -7.70 1.45 5.63
C ALA A 81 -8.20 2.25 6.83
N ALA A 82 -7.76 1.91 8.06
CA ALA A 82 -8.07 2.65 9.27
C ALA A 82 -7.58 4.10 9.25
N ALA A 83 -6.53 4.39 8.47
CA ALA A 83 -6.04 5.74 8.21
C ALA A 83 -6.79 6.46 7.07
N GLY A 84 -7.85 5.85 6.50
CA GLY A 84 -8.71 6.47 5.48
C GLY A 84 -8.18 6.34 4.04
N PHE A 85 -7.41 5.30 3.72
CA PHE A 85 -7.08 4.97 2.34
C PHE A 85 -8.22 4.13 1.75
N GLU A 86 -8.85 4.65 0.69
CA GLU A 86 -10.10 4.08 0.13
C GLU A 86 -9.86 3.07 -0.99
N ASP A 87 -8.68 3.03 -1.61
CA ASP A 87 -8.36 2.13 -2.72
C ASP A 87 -7.04 1.40 -2.44
N ILE A 88 -7.14 0.09 -2.15
CA ILE A 88 -6.02 -0.75 -1.70
C ILE A 88 -5.92 -2.01 -2.57
N PHE A 89 -4.71 -2.31 -3.03
CA PHE A 89 -4.38 -3.55 -3.74
C PHE A 89 -3.43 -4.42 -2.91
N LEU A 90 -3.82 -5.66 -2.65
CA LEU A 90 -2.95 -6.71 -2.13
C LEU A 90 -2.31 -7.44 -3.32
N ALA A 91 -1.06 -7.09 -3.63
CA ALA A 91 -0.36 -7.49 -4.85
C ALA A 91 0.28 -8.89 -4.76
N TYR A 92 -0.41 -9.85 -4.18
CA TYR A 92 0.00 -11.27 -4.21
C TYR A 92 -1.19 -12.15 -3.83
N PRO A 93 -1.16 -13.46 -4.18
CA PRO A 93 -2.21 -14.39 -3.80
C PRO A 93 -2.34 -14.52 -2.28
N VAL A 94 -3.55 -14.32 -1.78
CA VAL A 94 -3.89 -14.45 -0.35
C VAL A 94 -4.84 -15.61 -0.14
N TRP A 95 -4.41 -16.62 0.64
CA TRP A 95 -5.31 -17.68 1.04
C TRP A 95 -6.13 -17.26 2.27
N PRO A 96 -7.48 -17.22 2.19
CA PRO A 96 -8.35 -16.68 3.24
C PRO A 96 -8.65 -17.71 4.34
N SER A 97 -7.62 -18.36 4.91
CA SER A 97 -7.78 -19.34 5.99
C SER A 97 -8.00 -18.69 7.36
N GLY A 98 -8.67 -19.39 8.25
CA GLY A 98 -8.94 -18.94 9.63
C GLY A 98 -9.70 -17.62 9.66
N THR A 99 -9.22 -16.64 10.45
CA THR A 99 -9.84 -15.32 10.58
C THR A 99 -9.51 -14.37 9.41
N LYS A 100 -8.63 -14.78 8.49
CA LYS A 100 -8.16 -13.90 7.42
C LYS A 100 -9.28 -13.55 6.43
N GLY A 101 -10.15 -14.51 6.10
CA GLY A 101 -11.31 -14.27 5.24
C GLY A 101 -12.26 -13.22 5.81
N GLU A 102 -12.56 -13.29 7.10
CA GLU A 102 -13.39 -12.30 7.80
C GLU A 102 -12.72 -10.90 7.82
N ARG A 103 -11.40 -10.83 7.99
CA ARG A 103 -10.65 -9.58 7.92
C ARG A 103 -10.69 -8.95 6.53
N ILE A 104 -10.56 -9.77 5.48
CA ILE A 104 -10.71 -9.33 4.09
C ILE A 104 -12.12 -8.77 3.85
N ARG A 105 -13.15 -9.49 4.27
CA ARG A 105 -14.54 -9.05 4.15
C ARG A 105 -14.76 -7.70 4.85
N ARG A 106 -14.27 -7.52 6.09
CA ARG A 106 -14.37 -6.23 6.79
C ARG A 106 -13.65 -5.09 6.05
N LEU A 107 -12.51 -5.36 5.43
CA LEU A 107 -11.82 -4.34 4.64
C LEU A 107 -12.67 -3.84 3.47
N THR A 108 -13.45 -4.71 2.83
CA THR A 108 -14.33 -4.30 1.71
C THR A 108 -15.52 -3.44 2.13
N GLU A 109 -15.80 -3.32 3.43
CA GLU A 109 -16.84 -2.42 3.96
C GLU A 109 -16.44 -0.94 3.85
N THR A 110 -15.14 -0.65 3.88
CA THR A 110 -14.59 0.73 3.93
C THR A 110 -13.63 1.05 2.80
N THR A 111 -13.16 0.04 2.05
CA THR A 111 -12.18 0.23 0.98
C THR A 111 -12.60 -0.51 -0.28
N ARG A 112 -12.23 0.05 -1.44
CA ARG A 112 -12.17 -0.69 -2.69
C ARG A 112 -10.95 -1.60 -2.66
N LEU A 113 -11.17 -2.86 -2.27
CA LEU A 113 -10.11 -3.83 -2.11
C LEU A 113 -9.93 -4.68 -3.38
N ARG A 114 -8.67 -4.82 -3.81
CA ARG A 114 -8.26 -5.76 -4.86
C ARG A 114 -7.26 -6.74 -4.29
N ILE A 115 -7.31 -7.99 -4.75
CA ILE A 115 -6.37 -9.06 -4.36
C ILE A 115 -5.84 -9.75 -5.61
N GLY A 116 -4.52 -9.98 -5.66
CA GLY A 116 -3.89 -10.82 -6.68
C GLY A 116 -4.31 -12.28 -6.53
N VAL A 117 -4.60 -12.95 -7.64
CA VAL A 117 -4.92 -14.38 -7.69
C VAL A 117 -4.17 -15.04 -8.84
N ASP A 118 -3.70 -16.25 -8.64
CA ASP A 118 -2.89 -17.02 -9.59
C ASP A 118 -3.53 -18.36 -10.00
N ASN A 119 -4.65 -18.73 -9.34
CA ASN A 119 -5.34 -19.99 -9.64
C ASN A 119 -6.84 -19.92 -9.26
N PRO A 120 -7.69 -20.77 -9.89
CA PRO A 120 -9.13 -20.80 -9.63
C PRO A 120 -9.50 -21.11 -8.18
N ALA A 121 -8.76 -22.00 -7.51
CA ALA A 121 -9.06 -22.37 -6.12
C ALA A 121 -8.91 -21.18 -5.16
N ALA A 122 -7.98 -20.25 -5.43
CA ALA A 122 -7.87 -19.02 -4.66
C ALA A 122 -9.09 -18.11 -4.86
N VAL A 123 -9.63 -18.04 -6.09
CA VAL A 123 -10.86 -17.28 -6.39
C VAL A 123 -12.05 -17.87 -5.64
N ASP A 124 -12.24 -19.21 -5.72
CA ASP A 124 -13.33 -19.90 -5.04
C ASP A 124 -13.26 -19.70 -3.51
N ALA A 125 -12.06 -19.80 -2.94
CA ALA A 125 -11.84 -19.60 -1.50
C ALA A 125 -12.13 -18.14 -1.07
N LEU A 126 -11.73 -17.15 -1.86
CA LEU A 126 -12.04 -15.75 -1.60
C LEU A 126 -13.54 -15.47 -1.73
N ALA A 127 -14.19 -15.99 -2.77
CA ALA A 127 -15.64 -15.86 -2.95
C ALA A 127 -16.41 -16.47 -1.76
N ALA A 128 -16.01 -17.66 -1.32
CA ALA A 128 -16.59 -18.29 -0.13
C ALA A 128 -16.40 -17.46 1.15
N ALA A 129 -15.23 -16.82 1.30
CA ALA A 129 -14.95 -15.96 2.45
C ALA A 129 -15.77 -14.65 2.44
N MET A 130 -16.15 -14.16 1.25
CA MET A 130 -17.02 -12.99 1.09
C MET A 130 -18.50 -13.29 1.37
N GLY A 131 -18.93 -14.55 1.26
CA GLY A 131 -20.30 -14.97 1.54
C GLY A 131 -21.30 -14.45 0.50
N GLU A 132 -22.29 -13.65 0.96
CA GLU A 132 -23.39 -13.17 0.09
C GLU A 132 -23.02 -11.95 -0.77
N GLU A 133 -21.83 -11.36 -0.59
CA GLU A 133 -21.42 -10.13 -1.26
C GLU A 133 -20.05 -10.27 -1.97
N PRO A 134 -19.83 -11.32 -2.80
CA PRO A 134 -18.55 -11.55 -3.44
C PRO A 134 -18.13 -10.41 -4.40
N GLU A 135 -19.08 -9.65 -4.93
CA GLU A 135 -18.86 -8.51 -5.83
C GLU A 135 -18.17 -7.32 -5.17
N ARG A 136 -18.12 -7.26 -3.84
CA ARG A 136 -17.36 -6.23 -3.11
C ARG A 136 -15.86 -6.41 -3.20
N LEU A 137 -15.37 -7.60 -3.56
CA LEU A 137 -13.96 -7.88 -3.72
C LEU A 137 -13.60 -7.96 -5.20
N GLU A 138 -12.66 -7.13 -5.63
CA GLU A 138 -12.08 -7.22 -6.97
C GLU A 138 -10.87 -8.17 -6.94
N VAL A 139 -10.73 -9.00 -7.96
CA VAL A 139 -9.55 -9.85 -8.15
C VAL A 139 -8.75 -9.42 -9.38
N VAL A 140 -7.43 -9.52 -9.28
CA VAL A 140 -6.50 -9.26 -10.38
C VAL A 140 -5.73 -10.54 -10.65
N VAL A 141 -5.82 -11.05 -11.87
CA VAL A 141 -5.11 -12.29 -12.25
C VAL A 141 -3.63 -11.99 -12.40
N GLU A 142 -2.81 -12.70 -11.63
CA GLU A 142 -1.36 -12.65 -11.72
C GLU A 142 -0.88 -13.67 -12.74
N ILE A 143 -0.09 -13.25 -13.71
CA ILE A 143 0.48 -14.08 -14.76
C ILE A 143 2.00 -13.88 -14.72
N ASP A 144 2.74 -14.96 -14.50
CA ASP A 144 4.19 -15.01 -14.62
C ASP A 144 4.58 -15.28 -16.07
N CYS A 145 5.31 -14.34 -16.71
CA CYS A 145 5.67 -14.40 -18.13
C CYS A 145 7.11 -13.96 -18.42
#